data_75f572d756d845ddc667009004220991
#
_entry.id   75f572d756d845ddc667009004220991
#
_cell.length_a   1.000
_cell.length_b   1.000
_cell.length_c   1.000
_cell.angle_alpha   90.00
_cell.angle_beta   90.00
_cell.angle_gamma   90.00
#
_symmetry.space_group_name_H-M   'P 1'
#
loop_
_entity.id
_entity.type
_entity.pdbx_description
1 polymer ?
#
loop_
_entity_poly.entity_id
_entity_poly.type
_entity_poly.pdbx_seq_one_letter_code
_entity_poly.pdbx_strand_id
1 'polypeptide(L)'
;MATRWLSGKVLFGGGCSFLVIWWLLFSYHTWAFHGDGNIHSGILFYPKHVVTFSEIPLFKTGEYQFRFKGVPSEKLSLEFNVVGKAWNDATQLTGLNTRMQATLADDHGRVICAASGSPTAGVEKEKWILTYSSDSAAFYNLNCLNIQFRKNTSYVLKVRLDNVDSRSPKANLVPTLSGGGINIDL
;
A
#
# COMPACT_ATOMS: atom_id res chain seq x y z
N MET A 1 -38.62 49.53 -6.46
CA MET A 1 -37.39 48.98 -7.03
C MET A 1 -36.45 48.60 -5.87
N ALA A 2 -36.58 47.44 -5.29
CA ALA A 2 -35.66 46.97 -4.25
C ALA A 2 -35.80 45.45 -4.12
N THR A 3 -35.25 44.71 -5.05
CA THR A 3 -35.13 43.24 -4.97
C THR A 3 -34.05 42.78 -5.89
N ARG A 4 -32.77 42.78 -5.45
CA ARG A 4 -31.72 42.01 -6.16
C ARG A 4 -30.36 41.98 -5.45
N TRP A 5 -30.31 41.97 -4.10
CA TRP A 5 -29.03 41.94 -3.37
C TRP A 5 -28.83 40.77 -2.41
N LEU A 6 -29.72 39.77 -2.38
CA LEU A 6 -29.65 38.66 -1.44
C LEU A 6 -29.10 37.35 -2.04
N SER A 7 -28.94 37.24 -3.35
CA SER A 7 -28.55 35.95 -3.98
C SER A 7 -27.05 35.66 -3.99
N GLY A 8 -26.19 36.70 -3.94
CA GLY A 8 -24.73 36.49 -4.03
C GLY A 8 -24.06 35.98 -2.76
N LYS A 9 -24.55 36.42 -1.60
CA LYS A 9 -23.92 36.04 -0.31
C LYS A 9 -24.26 34.61 0.14
N VAL A 10 -25.43 34.11 -0.22
CA VAL A 10 -25.85 32.72 0.12
C VAL A 10 -25.11 31.70 -0.72
N LEU A 11 -24.83 32.00 -1.99
CA LEU A 11 -24.06 31.10 -2.88
C LEU A 11 -22.57 31.00 -2.47
N PHE A 12 -21.96 32.12 -2.04
CA PHE A 12 -20.57 32.11 -1.59
C PHE A 12 -20.41 31.36 -0.25
N GLY A 13 -21.33 31.55 0.70
CA GLY A 13 -21.31 30.85 1.98
C GLY A 13 -21.49 29.34 1.85
N GLY A 14 -22.38 28.90 0.98
CA GLY A 14 -22.64 27.48 0.72
C GLY A 14 -21.48 26.76 0.04
N GLY A 15 -20.82 27.41 -0.91
CA GLY A 15 -19.66 26.86 -1.60
C GLY A 15 -18.45 26.64 -0.69
N CYS A 16 -18.14 27.62 0.15
CA CYS A 16 -17.04 27.51 1.12
C CYS A 16 -17.29 26.41 2.16
N SER A 17 -18.52 26.30 2.69
CA SER A 17 -18.89 25.26 3.64
C SER A 17 -18.77 23.85 3.02
N PHE A 18 -19.20 23.68 1.78
CA PHE A 18 -19.08 22.41 1.06
C PHE A 18 -17.63 22.01 0.85
N LEU A 19 -16.76 22.93 0.45
CA LEU A 19 -15.33 22.66 0.27
C LEU A 19 -14.63 22.29 1.58
N VAL A 20 -14.97 22.93 2.70
CA VAL A 20 -14.43 22.61 4.03
C VAL A 20 -14.88 21.22 4.48
N ILE A 21 -16.17 20.89 4.35
CA ILE A 21 -16.70 19.55 4.70
C ILE A 21 -16.05 18.48 3.83
N TRP A 22 -15.96 18.75 2.54
CA TRP A 22 -15.29 17.88 1.59
C TRP A 22 -13.82 17.65 1.98
N TRP A 23 -13.07 18.71 2.28
CA TRP A 23 -11.68 18.60 2.71
C TRP A 23 -11.53 17.82 4.03
N LEU A 24 -12.40 18.04 5.02
CA LEU A 24 -12.42 17.30 6.29
C LEU A 24 -12.70 15.80 6.07
N LEU A 25 -13.65 15.43 5.21
CA LEU A 25 -13.96 14.04 4.89
C LEU A 25 -12.76 13.34 4.22
N PHE A 26 -12.03 14.06 3.36
CA PHE A 26 -10.84 13.51 2.70
C PHE A 26 -9.64 13.38 3.63
N SER A 27 -9.44 14.34 4.50
CA SER A 27 -8.35 14.33 5.47
C SER A 27 -8.56 13.31 6.59
N TYR A 28 -9.80 12.81 6.78
CA TYR A 28 -10.13 11.93 7.89
C TYR A 28 -9.25 10.68 7.94
N HIS A 29 -9.02 10.01 6.82
CA HIS A 29 -8.20 8.80 6.78
C HIS A 29 -6.73 9.10 7.08
N THR A 30 -6.22 10.24 6.63
CA THR A 30 -4.85 10.68 6.92
C THR A 30 -4.65 10.94 8.42
N TRP A 31 -5.66 11.49 9.08
CA TRP A 31 -5.60 11.76 10.52
C TRP A 31 -5.88 10.54 11.38
N ALA A 32 -6.65 9.58 10.87
CA ALA A 32 -6.95 8.34 11.60
C ALA A 32 -5.78 7.35 11.57
N PHE A 33 -4.88 7.46 10.58
CA PHE A 33 -3.72 6.60 10.46
C PHE A 33 -2.64 6.99 11.48
N HIS A 34 -2.12 6.00 12.20
CA HIS A 34 -1.07 6.17 13.18
C HIS A 34 -0.11 4.99 13.14
N GLY A 35 1.17 5.25 13.37
CA GLY A 35 2.23 4.24 13.45
C GLY A 35 3.23 4.39 12.33
N ASP A 36 3.87 3.28 11.97
CA ASP A 36 4.87 3.26 10.92
C ASP A 36 4.22 3.42 9.55
N GLY A 37 4.81 4.26 8.72
CA GLY A 37 4.35 4.50 7.34
C GLY A 37 3.54 5.78 7.16
N ASN A 38 3.09 5.98 5.94
CA ASN A 38 2.30 7.12 5.49
C ASN A 38 1.09 6.65 4.69
N ILE A 39 -0.06 7.28 4.87
CA ILE A 39 -1.25 7.01 4.08
C ILE A 39 -1.55 8.15 3.12
N HIS A 40 -1.86 7.81 1.88
CA HIS A 40 -2.45 8.69 0.88
C HIS A 40 -3.84 8.18 0.51
N SER A 41 -4.79 9.09 0.42
CA SER A 41 -6.16 8.77 0.01
C SER A 41 -6.54 9.62 -1.19
N GLY A 42 -6.91 8.97 -2.27
CA GLY A 42 -7.39 9.60 -3.50
C GLY A 42 -8.91 9.66 -3.54
N ILE A 43 -9.47 10.60 -4.32
CA ILE A 43 -10.91 10.84 -4.39
C ILE A 43 -11.58 10.05 -5.52
N LEU A 44 -10.94 10.01 -6.68
CA LEU A 44 -11.56 9.62 -7.95
C LEU A 44 -10.85 8.47 -8.65
N PHE A 45 -9.68 8.05 -8.15
CA PHE A 45 -8.84 7.07 -8.83
C PHE A 45 -8.61 5.83 -7.98
N TYR A 46 -8.49 4.69 -8.63
CA TYR A 46 -8.01 3.46 -8.03
C TYR A 46 -6.46 3.42 -8.13
N PRO A 47 -5.72 3.05 -7.09
CA PRO A 47 -6.19 2.73 -5.72
C PRO A 47 -6.61 3.97 -4.94
N LYS A 48 -7.73 3.89 -4.21
CA LYS A 48 -8.24 5.00 -3.38
C LYS A 48 -7.38 5.25 -2.14
N HIS A 49 -6.83 4.20 -1.57
CA HIS A 49 -5.96 4.27 -0.40
C HIS A 49 -4.63 3.58 -0.69
N VAL A 50 -3.55 4.24 -0.32
CA VAL A 50 -2.18 3.72 -0.41
C VAL A 50 -1.46 4.01 0.90
N VAL A 51 -1.04 2.95 1.58
CA VAL A 51 -0.18 3.04 2.78
C VAL A 51 1.20 2.57 2.40
N THR A 52 2.20 3.42 2.54
CA THR A 52 3.61 3.10 2.24
C THR A 52 4.41 3.03 3.53
N PHE A 53 5.27 2.04 3.65
CA PHE A 53 6.19 1.86 4.78
C PHE A 53 7.61 2.24 4.41
N SER A 54 8.52 2.21 5.39
CA SER A 54 9.93 2.48 5.16
C SER A 54 10.58 1.43 4.27
N GLU A 55 11.60 1.83 3.55
CA GLU A 55 12.34 1.00 2.61
C GLU A 55 13.08 -0.15 3.29
N ILE A 56 13.10 -1.30 2.64
CA ILE A 56 13.82 -2.53 3.03
C ILE A 56 14.86 -2.84 1.96
N PRO A 57 16.16 -2.94 2.27
CA PRO A 57 17.17 -3.29 1.28
C PRO A 57 17.01 -4.74 0.81
N LEU A 58 16.80 -4.95 -0.51
CA LEU A 58 16.66 -6.28 -1.13
C LEU A 58 17.98 -7.09 -1.11
N PHE A 59 19.12 -6.41 -0.98
CA PHE A 59 20.46 -6.98 -1.03
C PHE A 59 21.04 -7.34 0.34
N LYS A 60 20.22 -7.28 1.40
CA LYS A 60 20.66 -7.55 2.78
C LYS A 60 19.64 -8.38 3.54
N THR A 61 20.10 -9.45 4.20
CA THR A 61 19.27 -10.22 5.13
C THR A 61 18.84 -9.35 6.31
N GLY A 62 17.62 -9.56 6.80
CA GLY A 62 17.11 -8.81 7.94
C GLY A 62 15.67 -9.12 8.26
N GLU A 63 15.26 -8.67 9.43
CA GLU A 63 13.86 -8.67 9.87
C GLU A 63 13.40 -7.23 10.08
N TYR A 64 12.22 -6.92 9.56
CA TYR A 64 11.62 -5.59 9.60
C TYR A 64 10.21 -5.73 10.16
N GLN A 65 9.82 -4.79 11.01
CA GLN A 65 8.50 -4.80 11.62
C GLN A 65 7.90 -3.40 11.54
N PHE A 66 6.66 -3.35 11.09
CA PHE A 66 5.88 -2.12 10.98
C PHE A 66 4.59 -2.28 11.78
N ARG A 67 4.31 -1.32 12.68
CA ARG A 67 3.11 -1.29 13.52
C ARG A 67 2.26 -0.11 13.12
N PHE A 68 0.99 -0.33 12.84
CA PHE A 68 0.09 0.70 12.36
C PHE A 68 -1.36 0.42 12.74
N LYS A 69 -2.18 1.47 12.71
CA LYS A 69 -3.63 1.43 12.92
C LYS A 69 -4.30 2.54 12.14
N GLY A 70 -5.63 2.53 12.08
CA GLY A 70 -6.40 3.56 11.38
C GLY A 70 -6.47 3.36 9.87
N VAL A 71 -6.15 2.16 9.41
CA VAL A 71 -6.37 1.79 8.00
C VAL A 71 -7.87 1.76 7.71
N PRO A 72 -8.32 2.26 6.55
CA PRO A 72 -9.72 2.20 6.14
C PRO A 72 -10.27 0.77 6.17
N SER A 73 -11.57 0.62 6.50
CA SER A 73 -12.26 -0.69 6.49
C SER A 73 -12.59 -1.12 5.06
N GLU A 74 -11.59 -1.22 4.23
CA GLU A 74 -11.68 -1.59 2.82
C GLU A 74 -10.74 -2.76 2.52
N LYS A 75 -10.88 -3.34 1.32
CA LYS A 75 -9.97 -4.38 0.85
C LYS A 75 -8.71 -3.76 0.29
N LEU A 76 -7.57 -4.04 0.90
CA LEU A 76 -6.26 -3.62 0.42
C LEU A 76 -5.41 -4.85 0.13
N SER A 77 -4.47 -4.71 -0.80
CA SER A 77 -3.50 -5.74 -1.15
C SER A 77 -2.11 -5.34 -0.68
N LEU A 78 -1.34 -6.31 -0.17
CA LEU A 78 0.05 -6.10 0.18
C LEU A 78 0.93 -6.37 -1.03
N GLU A 79 1.73 -5.39 -1.37
CA GLU A 79 2.73 -5.45 -2.43
C GLU A 79 4.05 -4.83 -1.96
N PHE A 80 5.14 -5.16 -2.62
CA PHE A 80 6.47 -4.63 -2.35
C PHE A 80 6.97 -3.93 -3.60
N ASN A 81 6.87 -2.62 -3.63
CA ASN A 81 7.34 -1.81 -4.75
C ASN A 81 8.86 -1.77 -4.75
N VAL A 82 9.48 -2.03 -5.88
CA VAL A 82 10.92 -1.96 -6.05
C VAL A 82 11.31 -0.52 -6.36
N VAL A 83 12.20 0.04 -5.55
CA VAL A 83 12.73 1.40 -5.73
C VAL A 83 14.25 1.37 -5.90
N GLY A 84 14.78 2.34 -6.65
CA GLY A 84 16.19 2.41 -6.99
C GLY A 84 16.47 2.08 -8.45
N LYS A 85 17.72 2.06 -8.86
CA LYS A 85 18.12 1.89 -10.28
C LYS A 85 17.88 0.47 -10.83
N ALA A 86 17.62 -0.49 -9.96
CA ALA A 86 17.56 -1.91 -10.35
C ALA A 86 16.30 -2.32 -11.12
N TRP A 87 15.23 -1.56 -11.03
CA TRP A 87 13.99 -1.89 -11.74
C TRP A 87 14.05 -1.58 -13.25
N ASN A 88 15.04 -0.79 -13.70
CA ASN A 88 15.26 -0.52 -15.12
C ASN A 88 15.60 -1.79 -15.91
N ASP A 89 15.97 -2.86 -15.21
CA ASP A 89 16.18 -4.18 -15.79
C ASP A 89 15.47 -5.23 -14.91
N ALA A 90 14.19 -5.44 -15.19
CA ALA A 90 13.36 -6.41 -14.48
C ALA A 90 13.93 -7.84 -14.55
N THR A 91 14.78 -8.14 -15.53
CA THR A 91 15.43 -9.44 -15.63
C THR A 91 16.37 -9.70 -14.46
N GLN A 92 16.95 -8.67 -13.85
CA GLN A 92 17.77 -8.81 -12.64
C GLN A 92 16.97 -9.18 -11.40
N LEU A 93 15.66 -8.99 -11.42
CA LEU A 93 14.75 -9.30 -10.31
C LEU A 93 14.14 -10.71 -10.44
N THR A 94 14.22 -11.31 -11.63
CA THR A 94 13.68 -12.65 -11.87
C THR A 94 14.68 -13.72 -11.48
N GLY A 95 14.15 -14.84 -10.95
CA GLY A 95 15.00 -16.00 -10.61
C GLY A 95 16.00 -15.77 -9.48
N LEU A 96 15.79 -14.74 -8.64
CA LEU A 96 16.57 -14.56 -7.43
C LEU A 96 16.24 -15.66 -6.41
N ASN A 97 17.28 -16.22 -5.77
CA ASN A 97 17.13 -17.17 -4.68
C ASN A 97 16.88 -16.51 -3.31
N THR A 98 16.75 -15.19 -3.27
CA THR A 98 16.38 -14.46 -2.07
C THR A 98 15.03 -14.92 -1.56
N ARG A 99 14.98 -15.41 -0.33
CA ARG A 99 13.71 -15.81 0.30
C ARG A 99 13.10 -14.62 1.02
N MET A 100 11.91 -14.26 0.63
CA MET A 100 11.12 -13.20 1.24
C MET A 100 9.91 -13.81 1.97
N GLN A 101 9.72 -13.43 3.24
CA GLN A 101 8.57 -13.82 4.05
C GLN A 101 7.89 -12.54 4.52
N ALA A 102 6.57 -12.51 4.43
CA ALA A 102 5.76 -11.45 5.00
C ALA A 102 4.61 -12.05 5.79
N THR A 103 4.35 -11.48 6.96
CA THR A 103 3.22 -11.86 7.81
C THR A 103 2.56 -10.59 8.31
N LEU A 104 1.28 -10.47 8.04
CA LEU A 104 0.41 -9.41 8.57
C LEU A 104 -0.52 -10.03 9.62
N ALA A 105 -0.50 -9.50 10.82
CA ALA A 105 -1.35 -9.94 11.93
C ALA A 105 -2.06 -8.76 12.58
N ASP A 106 -3.20 -9.02 13.22
CA ASP A 106 -3.89 -8.04 14.07
C ASP A 106 -3.31 -8.01 15.49
N ASP A 107 -3.83 -7.11 16.33
CA ASP A 107 -3.41 -6.89 17.72
C ASP A 107 -3.69 -8.09 18.64
N HIS A 108 -4.53 -9.03 18.21
CA HIS A 108 -4.76 -10.30 18.89
C HIS A 108 -3.81 -11.42 18.42
N GLY A 109 -2.87 -11.11 17.53
CA GLY A 109 -1.93 -12.06 16.96
C GLY A 109 -2.52 -12.98 15.89
N ARG A 110 -3.77 -12.71 15.45
CA ARG A 110 -4.39 -13.47 14.37
C ARG A 110 -3.74 -13.08 13.06
N VAL A 111 -3.16 -14.06 12.37
CA VAL A 111 -2.58 -13.89 11.05
C VAL A 111 -3.69 -13.67 10.02
N ILE A 112 -3.59 -12.57 9.29
CA ILE A 112 -4.55 -12.15 8.27
C ILE A 112 -4.03 -12.51 6.89
N CYS A 113 -2.71 -12.37 6.71
CA CYS A 113 -2.01 -12.69 5.48
C CYS A 113 -0.62 -13.23 5.85
N ALA A 114 -0.23 -14.30 5.20
CA ALA A 114 1.13 -14.83 5.27
C ALA A 114 1.56 -15.28 3.87
N ALA A 115 2.76 -14.89 3.49
CA ALA A 115 3.36 -15.24 2.22
C ALA A 115 4.86 -15.51 2.41
N SER A 116 5.38 -16.53 1.76
CA SER A 116 6.82 -16.83 1.74
C SER A 116 7.23 -17.43 0.42
N GLY A 117 8.46 -17.19 0.01
CA GLY A 117 9.00 -17.74 -1.23
C GLY A 117 10.12 -16.88 -1.78
N SER A 118 10.62 -17.28 -2.92
CA SER A 118 11.59 -16.50 -3.70
C SER A 118 10.89 -15.76 -4.83
N PRO A 119 11.39 -14.59 -5.28
CA PRO A 119 10.91 -13.93 -6.48
C PRO A 119 11.01 -14.85 -7.70
N THR A 120 9.93 -14.96 -8.44
CA THR A 120 9.88 -15.79 -9.63
C THR A 120 9.05 -15.14 -10.72
N ALA A 121 9.37 -15.46 -11.96
CA ALA A 121 8.46 -15.20 -13.07
C ALA A 121 7.45 -16.36 -13.16
N GLY A 122 6.17 -16.06 -13.02
CA GLY A 122 5.10 -17.04 -13.15
C GLY A 122 4.13 -17.07 -11.97
N VAL A 123 2.96 -17.67 -12.20
CA VAL A 123 1.84 -17.67 -11.24
C VAL A 123 1.86 -18.95 -10.42
N GLU A 124 2.60 -18.97 -9.34
CA GLU A 124 2.53 -20.02 -8.33
C GLU A 124 2.06 -19.42 -6.99
N LYS A 125 1.06 -20.07 -6.35
CA LYS A 125 0.40 -19.54 -5.14
C LYS A 125 1.34 -19.29 -3.94
N GLU A 126 2.45 -20.01 -3.89
CA GLU A 126 3.41 -19.93 -2.78
C GLU A 126 4.64 -19.05 -3.08
N LYS A 127 4.63 -18.34 -4.21
CA LYS A 127 5.76 -17.52 -4.64
C LYS A 127 5.40 -16.05 -4.75
N TRP A 128 6.40 -15.21 -4.66
CA TRP A 128 6.27 -13.80 -4.96
C TRP A 128 6.25 -13.61 -6.47
N ILE A 129 5.21 -13.01 -6.98
CA ILE A 129 5.02 -12.73 -8.39
C ILE A 129 5.56 -11.33 -8.67
N LEU A 130 6.49 -11.22 -9.62
CA LEU A 130 7.01 -9.94 -10.09
C LEU A 130 6.11 -9.42 -11.20
N THR A 131 5.60 -8.20 -11.02
CA THR A 131 4.99 -7.40 -12.08
C THR A 131 5.91 -6.21 -12.36
N TYR A 132 5.98 -5.81 -13.61
CA TYR A 132 6.76 -4.65 -14.01
C TYR A 132 6.16 -3.97 -15.24
N SER A 133 6.38 -2.66 -15.32
CA SER A 133 6.09 -1.81 -16.47
C SER A 133 7.36 -1.03 -16.84
N SER A 134 7.24 -0.08 -17.78
CA SER A 134 8.35 0.84 -18.09
C SER A 134 8.85 1.63 -16.88
N ASP A 135 7.96 1.90 -15.90
CA ASP A 135 8.21 2.89 -14.86
C ASP A 135 8.16 2.31 -13.44
N SER A 136 7.79 1.03 -13.28
CA SER A 136 7.62 0.43 -11.96
C SER A 136 7.81 -1.08 -11.98
N ALA A 137 8.25 -1.62 -10.84
CA ALA A 137 8.27 -3.05 -10.57
C ALA A 137 7.77 -3.30 -9.15
N ALA A 138 7.01 -4.37 -8.97
CA ALA A 138 6.50 -4.76 -7.66
C ALA A 138 6.42 -6.28 -7.51
N PHE A 139 6.61 -6.76 -6.29
CA PHE A 139 6.33 -8.14 -5.90
C PHE A 139 5.00 -8.19 -5.15
N TYR A 140 4.13 -9.11 -5.52
CA TYR A 140 2.91 -9.40 -4.79
C TYR A 140 2.75 -10.91 -4.58
N ASN A 141 1.88 -11.31 -3.66
CA ASN A 141 1.54 -12.70 -3.42
C ASN A 141 0.02 -12.85 -3.36
N LEU A 142 -0.51 -13.89 -4.01
CA LEU A 142 -1.95 -14.12 -4.10
C LEU A 142 -2.64 -14.28 -2.74
N ASN A 143 -1.92 -14.80 -1.72
CA ASN A 143 -2.46 -14.93 -0.36
C ASN A 143 -2.64 -13.59 0.37
N CYS A 144 -2.04 -12.53 -0.15
CA CYS A 144 -2.04 -11.19 0.44
C CYS A 144 -2.77 -10.15 -0.44
N LEU A 145 -3.65 -10.62 -1.31
CA LEU A 145 -4.55 -9.78 -2.10
C LEU A 145 -5.90 -9.61 -1.40
N ASN A 146 -6.53 -8.45 -1.60
CA ASN A 146 -7.89 -8.16 -1.13
C ASN A 146 -8.10 -8.42 0.38
N ILE A 147 -7.12 -8.06 1.20
CA ILE A 147 -7.16 -8.20 2.66
C ILE A 147 -8.21 -7.25 3.22
N GLN A 148 -9.19 -7.78 3.96
CA GLN A 148 -10.19 -6.96 4.62
C GLN A 148 -9.65 -6.38 5.93
N PHE A 149 -9.45 -5.08 5.99
CA PHE A 149 -9.06 -4.37 7.20
C PHE A 149 -10.28 -4.02 8.05
N ARG A 150 -10.09 -3.89 9.37
CA ARG A 150 -11.11 -3.49 10.32
C ARG A 150 -10.78 -2.13 10.91
N LYS A 151 -11.77 -1.28 11.01
CA LYS A 151 -11.64 0.02 11.67
C LYS A 151 -11.21 -0.16 13.14
N ASN A 152 -10.33 0.69 13.61
CA ASN A 152 -9.83 0.72 15.00
C ASN A 152 -8.99 -0.49 15.43
N THR A 153 -8.62 -1.38 14.53
CA THR A 153 -7.71 -2.50 14.80
C THR A 153 -6.27 -2.05 14.53
N SER A 154 -5.36 -2.45 15.40
CA SER A 154 -3.92 -2.30 15.17
C SER A 154 -3.38 -3.52 14.43
N TYR A 155 -2.37 -3.31 13.60
CA TYR A 155 -1.77 -4.34 12.77
C TYR A 155 -0.27 -4.33 12.91
N VAL A 156 0.33 -5.49 12.69
CA VAL A 156 1.78 -5.68 12.64
C VAL A 156 2.12 -6.39 11.33
N LEU A 157 2.87 -5.71 10.47
CA LEU A 157 3.49 -6.30 9.30
C LEU A 157 4.94 -6.67 9.65
N LYS A 158 5.26 -7.95 9.57
CA LYS A 158 6.62 -8.47 9.71
C LYS A 158 7.12 -8.90 8.34
N VAL A 159 8.31 -8.46 7.98
CA VAL A 159 8.98 -8.84 6.73
C VAL A 159 10.37 -9.38 7.07
N ARG A 160 10.70 -10.54 6.52
CA ARG A 160 12.01 -11.17 6.71
C ARG A 160 12.61 -11.51 5.34
N LEU A 161 13.85 -11.12 5.16
CA LEU A 161 14.66 -11.49 4.01
C LEU A 161 15.75 -12.47 4.45
N ASP A 162 15.68 -13.67 3.91
CA ASP A 162 16.65 -14.75 4.16
C ASP A 162 17.38 -15.12 2.86
N ASN A 163 18.55 -15.70 2.99
CA ASN A 163 19.32 -16.24 1.87
C ASN A 163 19.42 -15.28 0.69
N VAL A 164 19.83 -14.03 0.97
CA VAL A 164 19.92 -13.01 -0.09
C VAL A 164 20.86 -13.49 -1.19
N ASP A 165 20.34 -13.54 -2.41
CA ASP A 165 21.11 -13.91 -3.60
C ASP A 165 22.22 -12.89 -3.83
N SER A 166 23.45 -13.35 -4.09
CA SER A 166 24.59 -12.48 -4.39
C SER A 166 24.40 -11.62 -5.64
N ARG A 167 23.48 -12.03 -6.51
CA ARG A 167 23.07 -11.28 -7.71
C ARG A 167 22.01 -10.22 -7.42
N SER A 168 21.49 -10.15 -6.19
CA SER A 168 20.46 -9.19 -5.83
C SER A 168 20.97 -7.76 -6.10
N PRO A 169 20.22 -7.01 -6.88
CA PRO A 169 20.60 -5.63 -7.19
C PRO A 169 20.53 -4.76 -5.93
N LYS A 170 21.28 -3.67 -5.91
CA LYS A 170 21.22 -2.65 -4.86
C LYS A 170 19.94 -1.83 -4.98
N ALA A 171 18.81 -2.48 -4.78
CA ALA A 171 17.48 -1.90 -4.78
C ALA A 171 16.84 -2.04 -3.40
N ASN A 172 15.85 -1.24 -3.13
CA ASN A 172 15.04 -1.33 -1.93
C ASN A 172 13.61 -1.78 -2.28
N LEU A 173 12.96 -2.43 -1.33
CA LEU A 173 11.55 -2.76 -1.38
C LEU A 173 10.79 -1.77 -0.49
N VAL A 174 9.71 -1.20 -1.00
CA VAL A 174 8.77 -0.40 -0.23
C VAL A 174 7.52 -1.24 0.00
N PRO A 175 7.32 -1.80 1.21
CA PRO A 175 6.07 -2.46 1.51
C PRO A 175 4.91 -1.47 1.37
N THR A 176 3.86 -1.86 0.68
CA THR A 176 2.74 -0.98 0.35
C THR A 176 1.44 -1.75 0.50
N LEU A 177 0.46 -1.13 1.17
CA LEU A 177 -0.92 -1.59 1.15
C LEU A 177 -1.70 -0.68 0.21
N SER A 178 -2.27 -1.23 -0.84
CA SER A 178 -3.00 -0.45 -1.85
C SER A 178 -4.36 -1.07 -2.15
N GLY A 179 -5.34 -0.24 -2.45
CA GLY A 179 -6.68 -0.69 -2.80
C GLY A 179 -7.76 0.30 -2.42
N GLY A 180 -8.98 -0.22 -2.26
CA GLY A 180 -10.19 0.58 -2.04
C GLY A 180 -10.62 1.35 -3.29
N GLY A 181 -11.88 1.78 -3.32
CA GLY A 181 -12.45 2.47 -4.46
C GLY A 181 -13.29 1.55 -5.35
N ILE A 182 -13.77 2.09 -6.44
CA ILE A 182 -14.60 1.36 -7.41
C ILE A 182 -13.67 0.60 -8.34
N ASN A 183 -13.65 -0.73 -8.21
CA ASN A 183 -13.07 -1.58 -9.22
C ASN A 183 -14.04 -1.62 -10.40
N ILE A 184 -13.75 -0.91 -11.46
CA ILE A 184 -14.47 -1.08 -12.72
C ILE A 184 -13.76 -2.23 -13.42
N ASP A 185 -14.28 -3.44 -13.23
CA ASP A 185 -13.91 -4.58 -14.06
C ASP A 185 -14.36 -4.25 -15.49
N LEU A 186 -13.41 -3.86 -16.33
CA LEU A 186 -13.60 -3.64 -17.76
C LEU A 186 -13.36 -4.93 -18.53
#